data_05f2d61fa0bf3663a8cb415cb0e3bdcd
#
_entry.id   05f2d61fa0bf3663a8cb415cb0e3bdcd
#
_cell.length_a   1.000
_cell.length_b   1.000
_cell.length_c   1.000
_cell.angle_alpha   90.00
_cell.angle_beta   90.00
_cell.angle_gamma   90.00
#
_symmetry.space_group_name_H-M   'P 1'
#
loop_
_entity.id
_entity.type
_entity.pdbx_description
1 polymer ?
#
loop_
_entity_poly.entity_id
_entity_poly.type
_entity_poly.pdbx_seq_one_letter_code
_entity_poly.pdbx_strand_id
1 'polypeptide(L)'
;MTNDTILKVEHLSMKFGGLMAINDLSFEARRGEITALIGPNGAGKTTVFNCITGFYKPTMGMITLRQKSGREYLLERLPDFEITKHAKVARTFQNIRLFSGLTVLENLLVAQHNALMKASGYTVLGLLGLPAYKRAAADAIEKAKYWLEKAELVERADDPAGDLPYGAQRRLEIARAMCTGPELLCLDEPAAGLNPKESLALNALLRSIRDEGTSLLLIEHDMSVVMEISDHVVVLEYGQKISDGTPSEVKNDPKVIAAYLGVEDEELTEAISEVEAVSGSEE
;
A
#
# COMPACT_ATOMS: atom_id res chain seq x y z
N MET A 1 13.10 23.80 -1.15
CA MET A 1 12.20 22.67 -1.49
C MET A 1 12.21 21.76 -0.28
N THR A 2 11.16 21.74 0.52
CA THR A 2 11.04 20.83 1.66
C THR A 2 10.93 19.42 1.08
N ASN A 3 11.93 18.59 1.38
CA ASN A 3 11.94 17.18 0.99
C ASN A 3 10.81 16.50 1.78
N ASP A 4 9.64 16.36 1.17
CA ASP A 4 8.44 15.83 1.82
C ASP A 4 8.34 14.30 1.64
N THR A 5 9.49 13.63 1.78
CA THR A 5 9.60 12.17 1.75
C THR A 5 8.98 11.59 3.02
N ILE A 6 8.00 10.69 2.87
CA ILE A 6 7.44 9.92 3.98
C ILE A 6 8.21 8.62 4.23
N LEU A 7 8.63 7.95 3.17
CA LEU A 7 9.36 6.69 3.23
C LEU A 7 10.64 6.80 2.39
N LYS A 8 11.76 6.45 2.99
CA LYS A 8 13.05 6.37 2.31
C LYS A 8 13.65 4.99 2.53
N VAL A 9 13.93 4.30 1.45
CA VAL A 9 14.60 3.00 1.41
C VAL A 9 16.00 3.22 0.85
N GLU A 10 17.04 2.79 1.59
CA GLU A 10 18.44 3.03 1.24
C GLU A 10 19.23 1.73 1.27
N HIS A 11 19.81 1.35 0.13
CA HIS A 11 20.68 0.18 -0.02
C HIS A 11 20.09 -1.12 0.52
N LEU A 12 18.78 -1.30 0.36
CA LEU A 12 18.05 -2.47 0.85
C LEU A 12 18.51 -3.73 0.13
N SER A 13 18.97 -4.71 0.89
CA SER A 13 19.32 -6.03 0.38
C SER A 13 18.69 -7.11 1.25
N MET A 14 18.16 -8.16 0.61
CA MET A 14 17.52 -9.29 1.29
C MET A 14 17.94 -10.62 0.67
N LYS A 15 18.50 -11.50 1.52
CA LYS A 15 18.91 -12.86 1.14
C LYS A 15 18.07 -13.91 1.86
N PHE A 16 17.67 -14.94 1.14
CA PHE A 16 17.09 -16.17 1.68
C PHE A 16 18.03 -17.35 1.37
N GLY A 17 18.83 -17.75 2.35
CA GLY A 17 19.89 -18.72 2.09
C GLY A 17 20.88 -18.24 1.04
N GLY A 18 20.97 -18.94 -0.09
CA GLY A 18 21.80 -18.56 -1.23
C GLY A 18 21.15 -17.61 -2.23
N LEU A 19 19.83 -17.37 -2.12
CA LEU A 19 19.09 -16.55 -3.07
C LEU A 19 19.10 -15.07 -2.63
N MET A 20 19.56 -14.18 -3.51
CA MET A 20 19.43 -12.73 -3.35
C MET A 20 18.07 -12.31 -3.93
N ALA A 21 17.12 -11.99 -3.05
CA ALA A 21 15.77 -11.57 -3.46
C ALA A 21 15.68 -10.07 -3.74
N ILE A 22 16.48 -9.26 -3.01
CA ILE A 22 16.64 -7.81 -3.23
C ILE A 22 18.12 -7.51 -3.17
N ASN A 23 18.60 -6.70 -4.11
CA ASN A 23 20.00 -6.36 -4.26
C ASN A 23 20.18 -4.85 -4.42
N ASP A 24 20.63 -4.18 -3.36
CA ASP A 24 20.96 -2.75 -3.32
C ASP A 24 19.85 -1.80 -3.78
N LEU A 25 18.62 -2.06 -3.36
CA LEU A 25 17.46 -1.26 -3.74
C LEU A 25 17.40 0.05 -2.94
N SER A 26 17.30 1.19 -3.66
CA SER A 26 17.07 2.51 -3.06
C SER A 26 15.95 3.24 -3.80
N PHE A 27 14.94 3.73 -3.06
CA PHE A 27 13.87 4.57 -3.58
C PHE A 27 13.22 5.40 -2.47
N GLU A 28 12.42 6.38 -2.86
CA GLU A 28 11.65 7.23 -1.95
C GLU A 28 10.18 7.23 -2.33
N ALA A 29 9.29 7.34 -1.32
CA ALA A 29 7.88 7.65 -1.50
C ALA A 29 7.59 9.00 -0.87
N ARG A 30 6.85 9.87 -1.58
CA ARG A 30 6.52 11.21 -1.11
C ARG A 30 5.23 11.23 -0.34
N ARG A 31 5.11 12.23 0.51
CA ARG A 31 3.92 12.43 1.34
C ARG A 31 2.74 12.86 0.50
N GLY A 32 1.57 12.23 0.72
CA GLY A 32 0.35 12.56 0.01
C GLY A 32 0.35 12.13 -1.45
N GLU A 33 1.26 11.21 -1.83
CA GLU A 33 1.30 10.59 -3.15
C GLU A 33 0.94 9.10 -3.09
N ILE A 34 0.52 8.57 -4.22
CA ILE A 34 0.40 7.14 -4.48
C ILE A 34 1.66 6.69 -5.21
N THR A 35 2.53 5.98 -4.51
CA THR A 35 3.73 5.36 -5.11
C THR A 35 3.43 3.91 -5.43
N ALA A 36 3.58 3.50 -6.70
CA ALA A 36 3.45 2.11 -7.13
C ALA A 36 4.82 1.43 -7.22
N LEU A 37 4.90 0.21 -6.71
CA LEU A 37 6.04 -0.69 -6.87
C LEU A 37 5.63 -1.82 -7.82
N ILE A 38 6.15 -1.80 -9.04
CA ILE A 38 5.78 -2.73 -10.10
C ILE A 38 6.96 -3.56 -10.58
N GLY A 39 6.71 -4.50 -11.45
CA GLY A 39 7.74 -5.37 -12.06
C GLY A 39 7.22 -6.78 -12.31
N PRO A 40 7.96 -7.61 -13.05
CA PRO A 40 7.60 -9.00 -13.34
C PRO A 40 7.42 -9.86 -12.08
N ASN A 41 6.87 -11.05 -12.25
CA ASN A 41 6.78 -12.03 -11.17
C ASN A 41 8.19 -12.44 -10.73
N GLY A 42 8.40 -12.49 -9.41
CA GLY A 42 9.72 -12.78 -8.86
C GLY A 42 10.67 -11.57 -8.76
N ALA A 43 10.29 -10.38 -9.22
CA ALA A 43 11.12 -9.17 -9.13
C ALA A 43 11.43 -8.71 -7.69
N GLY A 44 10.80 -9.28 -6.66
CA GLY A 44 11.08 -8.97 -5.25
C GLY A 44 10.10 -8.01 -4.59
N LYS A 45 9.04 -7.55 -5.27
CA LYS A 45 8.06 -6.57 -4.78
C LYS A 45 7.50 -6.91 -3.39
N THR A 46 6.96 -8.10 -3.21
CA THR A 46 6.41 -8.58 -1.93
C THR A 46 7.49 -8.67 -0.84
N THR A 47 8.73 -8.97 -1.22
CA THR A 47 9.87 -8.98 -0.28
C THR A 47 10.15 -7.57 0.26
N VAL A 48 10.13 -6.56 -0.60
CA VAL A 48 10.27 -5.15 -0.20
C VAL A 48 9.16 -4.74 0.77
N PHE A 49 7.90 -5.05 0.45
CA PHE A 49 6.76 -4.81 1.35
C PHE A 49 6.91 -5.51 2.70
N ASN A 50 7.37 -6.74 2.70
CA ASN A 50 7.61 -7.50 3.93
C ASN A 50 8.72 -6.86 4.78
N CYS A 51 9.74 -6.26 4.17
CA CYS A 51 10.77 -5.51 4.89
C CYS A 51 10.20 -4.19 5.47
N ILE A 52 9.43 -3.43 4.69
CA ILE A 52 8.82 -2.16 5.13
C ILE A 52 7.82 -2.39 6.28
N THR A 53 7.04 -3.46 6.21
CA THR A 53 6.00 -3.78 7.19
C THR A 53 6.48 -4.66 8.36
N GLY A 54 7.78 -5.01 8.40
CA GLY A 54 8.43 -5.68 9.51
C GLY A 54 8.32 -7.20 9.54
N PHE A 55 7.67 -7.81 8.53
CA PHE A 55 7.60 -9.28 8.41
C PHE A 55 8.97 -9.90 8.16
N TYR A 56 9.83 -9.18 7.43
CA TYR A 56 11.22 -9.58 7.23
C TYR A 56 12.15 -8.50 7.76
N LYS A 57 13.26 -8.93 8.34
CA LYS A 57 14.38 -8.04 8.65
C LYS A 57 15.35 -8.11 7.48
N PRO A 58 15.64 -6.98 6.81
CA PRO A 58 16.57 -6.96 5.69
C PRO A 58 17.96 -7.42 6.13
N THR A 59 18.70 -7.99 5.19
CA THR A 59 20.10 -8.39 5.42
C THR A 59 21.00 -7.17 5.54
N MET A 60 20.73 -6.13 4.72
CA MET A 60 21.43 -4.86 4.71
C MET A 60 20.47 -3.74 4.31
N GLY A 61 20.87 -2.50 4.60
CA GLY A 61 20.12 -1.31 4.22
C GLY A 61 19.33 -0.69 5.37
N MET A 62 18.68 0.41 5.08
CA MET A 62 17.93 1.22 6.03
C MET A 62 16.57 1.61 5.45
N ILE A 63 15.53 1.56 6.29
CA ILE A 63 14.17 1.94 5.91
C ILE A 63 13.70 3.01 6.89
N THR A 64 13.75 4.27 6.46
CA THR A 64 13.34 5.41 7.29
C THR A 64 11.93 5.84 6.95
N LEU A 65 11.07 5.92 7.96
CA LEU A 65 9.75 6.54 7.84
C LEU A 65 9.72 7.83 8.67
N ARG A 66 9.34 8.94 8.03
CA ARG A 66 9.18 10.25 8.66
C ARG A 66 7.69 10.59 8.78
N GLN A 67 7.22 10.78 10.02
CA GLN A 67 5.85 11.21 10.31
C GLN A 67 5.63 12.71 10.07
N LYS A 68 4.35 13.12 9.93
CA LYS A 68 3.95 14.55 9.88
C LYS A 68 4.46 15.36 11.08
N SER A 69 4.63 14.71 12.23
CA SER A 69 5.19 15.30 13.44
C SER A 69 6.69 15.60 13.37
N GLY A 70 7.38 15.19 12.30
CA GLY A 70 8.83 15.26 12.14
C GLY A 70 9.58 14.10 12.82
N ARG A 71 8.89 13.18 13.51
CA ARG A 71 9.53 12.00 14.12
C ARG A 71 9.91 11.00 13.05
N GLU A 72 11.11 10.45 13.16
CA GLU A 72 11.63 9.42 12.28
C GLU A 72 11.69 8.06 12.97
N TYR A 73 11.44 7.02 12.19
CA TYR A 73 11.51 5.63 12.62
C TYR A 73 12.32 4.81 11.64
N LEU A 74 13.25 4.01 12.16
CA LEU A 74 14.00 3.02 11.40
C LEU A 74 13.22 1.71 11.46
N LEU A 75 12.45 1.42 10.39
CA LEU A 75 11.49 0.33 10.37
C LEU A 75 12.16 -1.04 10.47
N GLU A 76 13.36 -1.20 9.92
CA GLU A 76 14.13 -2.45 10.02
C GLU A 76 14.52 -2.80 11.46
N ARG A 77 14.48 -1.83 12.38
CA ARG A 77 14.81 -2.03 13.80
C ARG A 77 13.60 -2.27 14.70
N LEU A 78 12.41 -1.97 14.20
CA LEU A 78 11.16 -2.11 14.97
C LEU A 78 10.56 -3.50 14.76
N PRO A 79 9.94 -4.10 15.78
CA PRO A 79 9.05 -5.24 15.58
C PRO A 79 7.79 -4.77 14.81
N ASP A 80 7.13 -5.71 14.10
CA ASP A 80 5.99 -5.45 13.22
C ASP A 80 4.83 -4.70 13.93
N PHE A 81 4.48 -5.11 15.16
CA PHE A 81 3.42 -4.47 15.93
C PHE A 81 3.75 -3.02 16.32
N GLU A 82 5.04 -2.67 16.50
CA GLU A 82 5.47 -1.30 16.76
C GLU A 82 5.43 -0.44 15.51
N ILE A 83 5.69 -1.01 14.35
CA ILE A 83 5.58 -0.32 13.05
C ILE A 83 4.15 0.17 12.87
N THR A 84 3.15 -0.69 13.08
CA THR A 84 1.74 -0.29 12.99
C THR A 84 1.35 0.72 14.08
N LYS A 85 1.77 0.49 15.32
CA LYS A 85 1.34 1.28 16.48
C LYS A 85 2.02 2.64 16.56
N HIS A 86 3.32 2.70 16.29
CA HIS A 86 4.14 3.88 16.51
C HIS A 86 4.54 4.59 15.22
N ALA A 87 4.98 3.84 14.19
CA ALA A 87 5.31 4.42 12.90
C ALA A 87 4.08 4.70 12.04
N LYS A 88 2.89 4.18 12.42
CA LYS A 88 1.61 4.38 11.71
C LYS A 88 1.65 3.90 10.26
N VAL A 89 2.23 2.74 10.04
CA VAL A 89 2.15 2.02 8.78
C VAL A 89 1.04 0.96 8.90
N ALA A 90 0.06 1.00 8.02
CA ALA A 90 -0.94 -0.05 7.89
C ALA A 90 -0.69 -0.85 6.61
N ARG A 91 -1.09 -2.12 6.59
CA ARG A 91 -1.00 -3.00 5.42
C ARG A 91 -2.29 -3.76 5.21
N THR A 92 -2.71 -3.89 3.95
CA THR A 92 -3.62 -4.95 3.51
C THR A 92 -2.83 -6.12 2.94
N PHE A 93 -3.50 -7.23 2.73
CA PHE A 93 -2.87 -8.45 2.18
C PHE A 93 -3.52 -8.79 0.84
N GLN A 94 -2.80 -9.51 -0.01
CA GLN A 94 -3.32 -10.02 -1.28
C GLN A 94 -4.63 -10.80 -1.06
N ASN A 95 -4.63 -11.73 -0.11
CA ASN A 95 -5.86 -12.41 0.32
C ASN A 95 -6.58 -11.56 1.38
N ILE A 96 -7.85 -11.26 1.15
CA ILE A 96 -8.68 -10.47 2.07
C ILE A 96 -8.74 -11.14 3.44
N ARG A 97 -8.43 -10.37 4.48
CA ARG A 97 -8.44 -10.85 5.87
C ARG A 97 -9.49 -10.10 6.69
N LEU A 98 -10.75 -10.46 6.50
CA LEU A 98 -11.87 -9.97 7.30
C LEU A 98 -12.26 -10.99 8.38
N PHE A 99 -12.90 -10.49 9.42
CA PHE A 99 -13.64 -11.32 10.36
C PHE A 99 -15.00 -11.60 9.74
N SER A 100 -15.12 -12.71 9.00
CA SER A 100 -16.30 -13.03 8.18
C SER A 100 -17.59 -13.19 9.00
N GLY A 101 -17.48 -13.64 10.26
CA GLY A 101 -18.61 -13.79 11.18
C GLY A 101 -19.02 -12.52 11.92
N LEU A 102 -18.24 -11.44 11.78
CA LEU A 102 -18.60 -10.11 12.30
C LEU A 102 -19.28 -9.29 11.23
N THR A 103 -20.09 -8.33 11.65
CA THR A 103 -20.70 -7.36 10.74
C THR A 103 -19.64 -6.45 10.11
N VAL A 104 -20.03 -5.76 9.05
CA VAL A 104 -19.22 -4.76 8.36
C VAL A 104 -18.77 -3.67 9.35
N LEU A 105 -19.68 -3.14 10.16
CA LEU A 105 -19.36 -2.15 11.20
C LEU A 105 -18.41 -2.70 12.27
N GLU A 106 -18.67 -3.92 12.76
CA GLU A 106 -17.82 -4.53 13.79
C GLU A 106 -16.39 -4.76 13.31
N ASN A 107 -16.18 -5.08 12.04
CA ASN A 107 -14.84 -5.17 11.46
C ASN A 107 -14.05 -3.86 11.58
N LEU A 108 -14.70 -2.70 11.41
CA LEU A 108 -14.05 -1.40 11.57
C LEU A 108 -13.80 -1.05 13.05
N LEU A 109 -14.70 -1.44 13.94
CA LEU A 109 -14.57 -1.20 15.38
C LEU A 109 -13.41 -2.04 15.97
N VAL A 110 -13.23 -3.28 15.53
CA VAL A 110 -12.10 -4.13 15.95
C VAL A 110 -10.76 -3.49 15.63
N ALA A 111 -10.61 -2.79 14.51
CA ALA A 111 -9.37 -2.08 14.18
C ALA A 111 -9.03 -0.95 15.17
N GLN A 112 -10.00 -0.47 15.92
CA GLN A 112 -9.86 0.59 16.91
C GLN A 112 -9.72 0.06 18.36
N HIS A 113 -9.62 -1.28 18.51
CA HIS A 113 -9.58 -1.95 19.81
C HIS A 113 -8.54 -1.35 20.78
N ASN A 114 -7.32 -1.05 20.30
CA ASN A 114 -6.28 -0.48 21.14
C ASN A 114 -6.65 0.88 21.75
N ALA A 115 -7.37 1.73 21.02
CA ALA A 115 -7.84 3.02 21.51
C ALA A 115 -8.97 2.84 22.54
N LEU A 116 -9.90 1.95 22.25
CA LEU A 116 -11.02 1.60 23.15
C LEU A 116 -10.53 0.93 24.42
N MET A 117 -9.57 0.02 24.36
CA MET A 117 -8.98 -0.62 25.53
C MET A 117 -8.26 0.36 26.45
N LYS A 118 -7.52 1.33 25.89
CA LYS A 118 -6.89 2.39 26.70
C LYS A 118 -7.94 3.26 27.39
N ALA A 119 -9.00 3.65 26.68
CA ALA A 119 -10.08 4.47 27.24
C ALA A 119 -10.89 3.73 28.32
N SER A 120 -10.98 2.39 28.23
CA SER A 120 -11.62 1.53 29.24
C SER A 120 -10.73 1.24 30.46
N GLY A 121 -9.49 1.74 30.48
CA GLY A 121 -8.54 1.42 31.57
C GLY A 121 -8.32 -0.08 31.74
N TYR A 122 -8.19 -0.81 30.62
CA TYR A 122 -8.07 -2.27 30.58
C TYR A 122 -9.23 -3.01 31.26
N THR A 123 -10.47 -2.61 30.90
CA THR A 123 -11.76 -3.20 31.29
C THR A 123 -12.42 -2.73 32.60
N VAL A 124 -11.67 -2.35 33.63
CA VAL A 124 -12.26 -1.97 34.93
C VAL A 124 -13.08 -0.67 34.83
N LEU A 125 -12.57 0.35 34.13
CA LEU A 125 -13.25 1.63 33.96
C LEU A 125 -14.37 1.58 32.90
N GLY A 126 -14.28 0.65 31.94
CA GLY A 126 -15.32 0.40 30.94
C GLY A 126 -16.60 -0.16 31.54
N LEU A 127 -16.48 -1.10 32.51
CA LEU A 127 -17.60 -1.64 33.26
C LEU A 127 -18.35 -0.58 34.07
N LEU A 128 -17.67 0.46 34.55
CA LEU A 128 -18.24 1.58 35.28
C LEU A 128 -18.91 2.65 34.42
N GLY A 129 -18.86 2.49 33.07
CA GLY A 129 -19.53 3.39 32.12
C GLY A 129 -19.05 4.83 32.17
N LEU A 130 -17.75 5.04 32.49
CA LEU A 130 -17.18 6.36 32.67
C LEU A 130 -17.27 7.23 31.39
N PRO A 131 -17.42 8.55 31.53
CA PRO A 131 -17.57 9.47 30.40
C PRO A 131 -16.47 9.36 29.35
N ALA A 132 -15.23 9.04 29.77
CA ALA A 132 -14.10 8.87 28.87
C ALA A 132 -14.28 7.67 27.91
N TYR A 133 -14.77 6.54 28.41
CA TYR A 133 -15.05 5.38 27.59
C TYR A 133 -16.20 5.64 26.60
N LYS A 134 -17.29 6.27 27.09
CA LYS A 134 -18.43 6.62 26.21
C LYS A 134 -18.03 7.55 25.08
N ARG A 135 -17.17 8.53 25.34
CA ARG A 135 -16.62 9.42 24.29
C ARG A 135 -15.77 8.63 23.30
N ALA A 136 -14.81 7.84 23.78
CA ALA A 136 -13.97 7.05 22.90
C ALA A 136 -14.77 6.04 22.04
N ALA A 137 -15.83 5.46 22.59
CA ALA A 137 -16.73 4.58 21.85
C ALA A 137 -17.53 5.35 20.77
N ALA A 138 -18.03 6.54 21.10
CA ALA A 138 -18.71 7.41 20.14
C ALA A 138 -17.75 7.84 19.02
N ASP A 139 -16.54 8.29 19.34
CA ASP A 139 -15.51 8.67 18.38
C ASP A 139 -15.13 7.50 17.44
N ALA A 140 -15.06 6.27 18.00
CA ALA A 140 -14.78 5.07 17.22
C ALA A 140 -15.90 4.74 16.24
N ILE A 141 -17.17 4.90 16.66
CA ILE A 141 -18.33 4.68 15.80
C ILE A 141 -18.39 5.74 14.69
N GLU A 142 -18.18 7.01 15.02
CA GLU A 142 -18.16 8.09 14.02
C GLU A 142 -17.05 7.89 12.99
N LYS A 143 -15.85 7.48 13.42
CA LYS A 143 -14.75 7.13 12.51
C LYS A 143 -15.09 5.92 11.64
N ALA A 144 -15.74 4.90 12.20
CA ALA A 144 -16.19 3.74 11.44
C ALA A 144 -17.23 4.14 10.38
N LYS A 145 -18.24 4.93 10.76
CA LYS A 145 -19.24 5.46 9.82
C LYS A 145 -18.59 6.25 8.68
N TYR A 146 -17.69 7.15 9.00
CA TYR A 146 -16.96 7.93 8.01
C TYR A 146 -16.27 7.04 6.96
N TRP A 147 -15.56 5.98 7.40
CA TRP A 147 -14.91 5.07 6.46
C TRP A 147 -15.88 4.13 5.75
N LEU A 148 -17.06 3.83 6.34
CA LEU A 148 -18.13 3.13 5.64
C LEU A 148 -18.74 3.96 4.51
N GLU A 149 -18.94 5.27 4.73
CA GLU A 149 -19.38 6.20 3.70
C GLU A 149 -18.40 6.26 2.53
N LYS A 150 -17.09 6.43 2.83
CA LYS A 150 -16.03 6.43 1.82
C LYS A 150 -15.93 5.13 1.03
N ALA A 151 -16.17 3.99 1.69
CA ALA A 151 -16.16 2.67 1.07
C ALA A 151 -17.49 2.31 0.37
N GLU A 152 -18.53 3.17 0.43
CA GLU A 152 -19.88 2.92 -0.09
C GLU A 152 -20.52 1.66 0.54
N LEU A 153 -20.41 1.53 1.87
CA LEU A 153 -20.86 0.35 2.61
C LEU A 153 -21.83 0.67 3.76
N VAL A 154 -22.33 1.90 3.87
CA VAL A 154 -23.21 2.33 4.98
C VAL A 154 -24.47 1.47 5.08
N GLU A 155 -25.14 1.21 3.94
CA GLU A 155 -26.38 0.41 3.89
C GLU A 155 -26.14 -1.08 4.22
N ARG A 156 -24.89 -1.51 4.23
CA ARG A 156 -24.49 -2.88 4.53
C ARG A 156 -23.81 -3.00 5.90
N ALA A 157 -23.91 -1.96 6.76
CA ALA A 157 -23.18 -1.89 8.04
C ALA A 157 -23.46 -3.07 8.97
N ASP A 158 -24.69 -3.57 8.96
CA ASP A 158 -25.16 -4.67 9.81
C ASP A 158 -25.06 -6.05 9.14
N ASP A 159 -24.68 -6.11 7.86
CA ASP A 159 -24.50 -7.38 7.16
C ASP A 159 -23.24 -8.11 7.63
N PRO A 160 -23.21 -9.45 7.64
CA PRO A 160 -21.98 -10.20 7.85
C PRO A 160 -20.96 -9.87 6.77
N ALA A 161 -19.72 -9.57 7.17
CA ALA A 161 -18.67 -9.19 6.24
C ALA A 161 -18.34 -10.28 5.20
N GLY A 162 -18.55 -11.56 5.58
CA GLY A 162 -18.38 -12.69 4.68
C GLY A 162 -19.39 -12.77 3.53
N ASP A 163 -20.55 -12.14 3.67
CA ASP A 163 -21.63 -12.16 2.66
C ASP A 163 -21.53 -11.03 1.64
N LEU A 164 -20.53 -10.16 1.79
CA LEU A 164 -20.27 -9.09 0.83
C LEU A 164 -19.70 -9.64 -0.49
N PRO A 165 -20.03 -9.02 -1.65
CA PRO A 165 -19.29 -9.25 -2.89
C PRO A 165 -17.79 -8.96 -2.72
N TYR A 166 -16.94 -9.63 -3.50
CA TYR A 166 -15.49 -9.56 -3.34
C TYR A 166 -14.93 -8.13 -3.37
N GLY A 167 -15.36 -7.29 -4.31
CA GLY A 167 -14.95 -5.89 -4.39
C GLY A 167 -15.38 -5.06 -3.17
N ALA A 168 -16.55 -5.35 -2.58
CA ALA A 168 -17.00 -4.73 -1.34
C ALA A 168 -16.18 -5.18 -0.13
N GLN A 169 -15.83 -6.48 -0.06
CA GLN A 169 -14.90 -7.00 0.96
C GLN A 169 -13.54 -6.30 0.88
N ARG A 170 -13.00 -6.08 -0.33
CA ARG A 170 -11.73 -5.37 -0.53
C ARG A 170 -11.81 -3.93 -0.01
N ARG A 171 -12.88 -3.18 -0.36
CA ARG A 171 -13.08 -1.82 0.15
C ARG A 171 -13.24 -1.80 1.67
N LEU A 172 -13.94 -2.78 2.24
CA LEU A 172 -14.05 -2.93 3.70
C LEU A 172 -12.70 -3.18 4.38
N GLU A 173 -11.83 -4.01 3.80
CA GLU A 173 -10.50 -4.27 4.33
C GLU A 173 -9.67 -2.97 4.37
N ILE A 174 -9.72 -2.18 3.31
CA ILE A 174 -9.04 -0.88 3.24
C ILE A 174 -9.63 0.10 4.27
N ALA A 175 -10.95 0.23 4.35
CA ALA A 175 -11.62 1.07 5.34
C ALA A 175 -11.24 0.67 6.78
N ARG A 176 -11.13 -0.62 7.05
CA ARG A 176 -10.66 -1.14 8.34
C ARG A 176 -9.21 -0.75 8.62
N ALA A 177 -8.33 -0.82 7.64
CA ALA A 177 -6.95 -0.37 7.79
C ALA A 177 -6.90 1.14 8.08
N MET A 178 -7.72 1.94 7.42
CA MET A 178 -7.81 3.40 7.64
C MET A 178 -8.35 3.77 9.02
N CYS A 179 -9.17 2.92 9.66
CA CYS A 179 -9.60 3.11 11.03
C CYS A 179 -8.44 3.11 12.05
N THR A 180 -7.28 2.57 11.72
CA THR A 180 -6.07 2.64 12.56
C THR A 180 -5.41 4.03 12.52
N GLY A 181 -5.75 4.88 11.56
CA GLY A 181 -5.18 6.22 11.35
C GLY A 181 -3.73 6.16 10.85
N PRO A 182 -3.44 5.44 9.76
CA PRO A 182 -2.09 5.36 9.22
C PRO A 182 -1.66 6.66 8.56
N GLU A 183 -0.35 6.90 8.52
CA GLU A 183 0.27 7.92 7.68
C GLU A 183 0.78 7.33 6.35
N LEU A 184 1.11 6.03 6.35
CA LEU A 184 1.43 5.24 5.17
C LEU A 184 0.56 3.99 5.12
N LEU A 185 -0.18 3.82 4.03
CA LEU A 185 -0.97 2.62 3.75
C LEU A 185 -0.29 1.80 2.66
N CYS A 186 0.09 0.58 2.98
CA CYS A 186 0.68 -0.39 2.07
C CYS A 186 -0.39 -1.34 1.54
N LEU A 187 -0.56 -1.42 0.22
CA LEU A 187 -1.58 -2.22 -0.46
C LEU A 187 -0.92 -3.25 -1.37
N ASP A 188 -1.25 -4.52 -1.15
CA ASP A 188 -0.68 -5.65 -1.90
C ASP A 188 -1.73 -6.17 -2.90
N GLU A 189 -1.55 -5.85 -4.19
CA GLU A 189 -2.45 -6.17 -5.31
C GLU A 189 -3.93 -5.88 -5.01
N PRO A 190 -4.29 -4.62 -4.66
CA PRO A 190 -5.64 -4.31 -4.22
C PRO A 190 -6.70 -4.48 -5.32
N ALA A 191 -6.35 -4.38 -6.59
CA ALA A 191 -7.26 -4.52 -7.73
C ALA A 191 -7.38 -5.97 -8.25
N ALA A 192 -6.58 -6.91 -7.72
CA ALA A 192 -6.59 -8.28 -8.21
C ALA A 192 -7.97 -8.94 -8.07
N GLY A 193 -8.46 -9.51 -9.17
CA GLY A 193 -9.75 -10.22 -9.22
C GLY A 193 -10.99 -9.34 -9.23
N LEU A 194 -10.85 -8.02 -9.33
CA LEU A 194 -11.97 -7.09 -9.46
C LEU A 194 -12.43 -6.96 -10.92
N ASN A 195 -13.73 -6.77 -11.11
CA ASN A 195 -14.26 -6.36 -12.40
C ASN A 195 -14.03 -4.85 -12.63
N PRO A 196 -14.18 -4.32 -13.88
CA PRO A 196 -13.88 -2.91 -14.17
C PRO A 196 -14.64 -1.90 -13.31
N LYS A 197 -15.90 -2.18 -12.97
CA LYS A 197 -16.73 -1.29 -12.12
C LYS A 197 -16.20 -1.28 -10.68
N GLU A 198 -15.80 -2.43 -10.15
CA GLU A 198 -15.22 -2.55 -8.80
C GLU A 198 -13.85 -1.89 -8.73
N SER A 199 -13.04 -2.01 -9.79
CA SER A 199 -11.73 -1.34 -9.89
C SER A 199 -11.90 0.19 -9.89
N LEU A 200 -12.88 0.73 -10.61
CA LEU A 200 -13.17 2.17 -10.58
C LEU A 200 -13.58 2.66 -9.18
N ALA A 201 -14.44 1.90 -8.48
CA ALA A 201 -14.84 2.24 -7.11
C ALA A 201 -13.66 2.15 -6.14
N LEU A 202 -12.78 1.16 -6.31
CA LEU A 202 -11.54 1.05 -5.53
C LEU A 202 -10.62 2.23 -5.81
N ASN A 203 -10.37 2.57 -7.08
CA ASN A 203 -9.52 3.69 -7.47
C ASN A 203 -10.03 5.02 -6.89
N ALA A 204 -11.35 5.24 -6.89
CA ALA A 204 -11.96 6.41 -6.26
C ALA A 204 -11.69 6.46 -4.75
N LEU A 205 -11.81 5.32 -4.05
CA LEU A 205 -11.49 5.21 -2.63
C LEU A 205 -10.01 5.53 -2.36
N LEU A 206 -9.09 4.96 -3.14
CA LEU A 206 -7.65 5.17 -2.96
C LEU A 206 -7.24 6.64 -3.19
N ARG A 207 -7.81 7.29 -4.22
CA ARG A 207 -7.61 8.73 -4.45
C ARG A 207 -8.15 9.56 -3.29
N SER A 208 -9.35 9.25 -2.79
CA SER A 208 -9.92 9.94 -1.64
C SER A 208 -9.03 9.83 -0.39
N ILE A 209 -8.44 8.66 -0.13
CA ILE A 209 -7.49 8.42 0.97
C ILE A 209 -6.23 9.28 0.80
N ARG A 210 -5.67 9.34 -0.42
CA ARG A 210 -4.52 10.20 -0.74
C ARG A 210 -4.85 11.68 -0.52
N ASP A 211 -5.99 12.13 -1.04
CA ASP A 211 -6.41 13.53 -0.97
C ASP A 211 -6.66 14.01 0.47
N GLU A 212 -6.96 13.09 1.38
CA GLU A 212 -7.01 13.33 2.82
C GLU A 212 -5.61 13.34 3.48
N GLY A 213 -4.56 13.14 2.69
CA GLY A 213 -3.17 13.28 3.09
C GLY A 213 -2.56 12.02 3.70
N THR A 214 -3.16 10.83 3.49
CA THR A 214 -2.49 9.55 3.72
C THR A 214 -1.69 9.18 2.48
N SER A 215 -0.44 8.79 2.66
CA SER A 215 0.40 8.32 1.55
C SER A 215 0.14 6.85 1.31
N LEU A 216 0.18 6.44 0.05
CA LEU A 216 -0.05 5.05 -0.33
C LEU A 216 1.20 4.47 -1.01
N LEU A 217 1.53 3.25 -0.65
CA LEU A 217 2.52 2.42 -1.36
C LEU A 217 1.80 1.17 -1.81
N LEU A 218 1.72 0.92 -3.11
CA LEU A 218 1.00 -0.21 -3.63
C LEU A 218 1.88 -1.09 -4.51
N ILE A 219 1.68 -2.41 -4.43
CA ILE A 219 2.12 -3.37 -5.44
C ILE A 219 0.96 -3.59 -6.36
N GLU A 220 1.19 -3.48 -7.67
CA GLU A 220 0.24 -3.85 -8.71
C GLU A 220 0.96 -4.47 -9.90
N HIS A 221 0.22 -5.29 -10.64
CA HIS A 221 0.66 -5.89 -11.89
C HIS A 221 -0.20 -5.44 -13.07
N ASP A 222 -1.37 -4.86 -12.81
CA ASP A 222 -2.23 -4.26 -13.83
C ASP A 222 -1.74 -2.83 -14.13
N MET A 223 -1.06 -2.69 -15.28
CA MET A 223 -0.50 -1.42 -15.71
C MET A 223 -1.57 -0.35 -15.92
N SER A 224 -2.80 -0.73 -16.28
CA SER A 224 -3.89 0.24 -16.48
C SER A 224 -4.26 0.91 -15.15
N VAL A 225 -4.36 0.15 -14.07
CA VAL A 225 -4.60 0.65 -12.73
C VAL A 225 -3.44 1.55 -12.28
N VAL A 226 -2.19 1.08 -12.44
CA VAL A 226 -1.00 1.84 -12.06
C VAL A 226 -0.94 3.19 -12.75
N MET A 227 -1.14 3.21 -14.09
CA MET A 227 -1.10 4.45 -14.87
C MET A 227 -2.24 5.41 -14.55
N GLU A 228 -3.38 4.87 -14.08
CA GLU A 228 -4.55 5.68 -13.75
C GLU A 228 -4.42 6.38 -12.39
N ILE A 229 -3.88 5.70 -11.36
CA ILE A 229 -3.97 6.22 -9.98
C ILE A 229 -2.66 6.66 -9.37
N SER A 230 -1.50 6.23 -9.91
CA SER A 230 -0.20 6.49 -9.29
C SER A 230 0.33 7.87 -9.65
N ASP A 231 0.97 8.52 -8.69
CA ASP A 231 1.70 9.77 -8.88
C ASP A 231 3.17 9.49 -9.18
N HIS A 232 3.69 8.36 -8.68
CA HIS A 232 5.08 7.92 -8.80
C HIS A 232 5.15 6.41 -8.95
N VAL A 233 6.06 5.92 -9.80
CA VAL A 233 6.22 4.49 -10.09
C VAL A 233 7.68 4.09 -9.98
N VAL A 234 7.93 3.02 -9.24
CA VAL A 234 9.24 2.37 -9.10
C VAL A 234 9.15 0.98 -9.69
N VAL A 235 10.04 0.67 -10.64
CA VAL A 235 10.04 -0.62 -11.35
C VAL A 235 11.19 -1.47 -10.87
N LEU A 236 10.87 -2.71 -10.49
CA LEU A 236 11.83 -3.71 -10.06
C LEU A 236 11.95 -4.84 -11.09
N GLU A 237 13.16 -5.30 -11.27
CA GLU A 237 13.49 -6.52 -11.99
C GLU A 237 14.64 -7.25 -11.28
N TYR A 238 14.51 -8.55 -11.05
CA TYR A 238 15.51 -9.39 -10.35
C TYR A 238 16.07 -8.77 -9.07
N GLY A 239 15.20 -8.12 -8.29
CA GLY A 239 15.58 -7.51 -7.01
C GLY A 239 16.29 -6.16 -7.12
N GLN A 240 16.38 -5.57 -8.31
CA GLN A 240 17.01 -4.26 -8.56
C GLN A 240 15.99 -3.28 -9.12
N LYS A 241 16.25 -1.98 -8.95
CA LYS A 241 15.46 -0.91 -9.54
C LYS A 241 15.95 -0.66 -10.97
N ILE A 242 15.06 -0.81 -11.97
CA ILE A 242 15.36 -0.54 -13.37
C ILE A 242 14.81 0.80 -13.85
N SER A 243 13.73 1.30 -13.22
CA SER A 243 13.15 2.60 -13.55
C SER A 243 12.49 3.24 -12.33
N ASP A 244 12.40 4.58 -12.31
CA ASP A 244 11.91 5.38 -11.17
C ASP A 244 11.46 6.75 -11.70
N GLY A 245 10.15 7.01 -11.75
CA GLY A 245 9.62 8.24 -12.35
C GLY A 245 8.10 8.33 -12.31
N THR A 246 7.57 9.26 -13.09
CA THR A 246 6.13 9.38 -13.31
C THR A 246 5.58 8.20 -14.11
N PRO A 247 4.27 7.91 -14.04
CA PRO A 247 3.65 6.87 -14.86
C PRO A 247 3.97 7.00 -16.36
N SER A 248 3.98 8.23 -16.88
CA SER A 248 4.26 8.50 -18.30
C SER A 248 5.71 8.21 -18.67
N GLU A 249 6.68 8.54 -17.81
CA GLU A 249 8.08 8.23 -18.03
C GLU A 249 8.34 6.73 -18.02
N VAL A 250 7.81 6.05 -17.01
CA VAL A 250 7.96 4.60 -16.83
C VAL A 250 7.32 3.81 -17.98
N LYS A 251 6.14 4.24 -18.47
CA LYS A 251 5.46 3.59 -19.58
C LYS A 251 6.28 3.56 -20.86
N ASN A 252 7.09 4.59 -21.09
CA ASN A 252 7.88 4.76 -22.29
C ASN A 252 9.36 4.36 -22.10
N ASP A 253 9.73 3.86 -20.93
CA ASP A 253 11.11 3.42 -20.66
C ASP A 253 11.38 2.08 -21.36
N PRO A 254 12.37 2.02 -22.29
CA PRO A 254 12.70 0.79 -22.99
C PRO A 254 13.06 -0.38 -22.08
N LYS A 255 13.73 -0.12 -20.94
CA LYS A 255 14.07 -1.16 -19.95
C LYS A 255 12.81 -1.78 -19.34
N VAL A 256 11.80 -0.95 -19.05
CA VAL A 256 10.53 -1.43 -18.51
C VAL A 256 9.78 -2.27 -19.56
N ILE A 257 9.76 -1.82 -20.81
CA ILE A 257 9.13 -2.56 -21.91
C ILE A 257 9.81 -3.92 -22.09
N ALA A 258 11.15 -3.96 -22.12
CA ALA A 258 11.92 -5.20 -22.21
C ALA A 258 11.62 -6.18 -21.08
N ALA A 259 11.65 -5.69 -19.83
CA ALA A 259 11.37 -6.49 -18.64
C ALA A 259 9.98 -7.17 -18.66
N TYR A 260 8.97 -6.49 -19.20
CA TYR A 260 7.61 -7.04 -19.30
C TYR A 260 7.40 -7.94 -20.52
N LEU A 261 8.13 -7.71 -21.63
CA LEU A 261 8.09 -8.58 -22.81
C LEU A 261 8.99 -9.81 -22.67
N GLY A 262 9.93 -9.81 -21.73
CA GLY A 262 10.90 -10.88 -21.53
C GLY A 262 11.95 -10.93 -22.64
N VAL A 263 12.24 -9.78 -23.29
CA VAL A 263 13.25 -9.64 -24.35
C VAL A 263 14.51 -9.03 -23.71
N GLU A 264 15.69 -9.46 -24.14
CA GLU A 264 16.94 -8.83 -23.69
C GLU A 264 17.04 -7.38 -24.21
N ASP A 265 17.63 -6.47 -23.42
CA ASP A 265 17.75 -5.04 -23.74
C ASP A 265 18.38 -4.77 -25.12
N GLU A 266 19.31 -5.65 -25.56
CA GLU A 266 19.98 -5.56 -26.86
C GLU A 266 19.01 -5.82 -28.02
N GLU A 267 18.17 -6.86 -27.93
CA GLU A 267 17.18 -7.20 -28.97
C GLU A 267 16.09 -6.11 -29.13
N LEU A 268 15.70 -5.48 -27.97
CA LEU A 268 14.71 -4.39 -28.00
C LEU A 268 15.29 -3.11 -28.62
N THR A 269 16.56 -2.81 -28.35
CA THR A 269 17.24 -1.64 -28.92
C THR A 269 17.41 -1.81 -30.44
N GLU A 270 17.70 -3.01 -30.93
CA GLU A 270 17.74 -3.33 -32.37
C GLU A 270 16.34 -3.20 -33.01
N ALA A 271 15.29 -3.73 -32.36
CA ALA A 271 13.93 -3.66 -32.88
C ALA A 271 13.39 -2.22 -32.92
N ILE A 272 13.68 -1.39 -31.92
CA ILE A 272 13.30 0.03 -31.91
C ILE A 272 14.06 0.79 -33.02
N SER A 273 15.36 0.53 -33.17
CA SER A 273 16.16 1.18 -34.22
C SER A 273 15.71 0.79 -35.64
N GLU A 274 15.25 -0.44 -35.83
CA GLU A 274 14.67 -0.87 -37.14
C GLU A 274 13.33 -0.19 -37.43
N VAL A 275 12.46 -0.02 -36.41
CA VAL A 275 11.16 0.66 -36.55
C VAL A 275 11.35 2.15 -36.84
N GLU A 276 12.30 2.82 -36.17
CA GLU A 276 12.62 4.22 -36.42
C GLU A 276 13.27 4.43 -37.81
N ALA A 277 14.11 3.49 -38.26
CA ALA A 277 14.72 3.53 -39.60
C ALA A 277 13.69 3.36 -40.74
N VAL A 278 12.64 2.54 -40.51
CA VAL A 278 11.54 2.36 -41.47
C VAL A 278 10.60 3.57 -41.48
N SER A 279 10.31 4.17 -40.35
CA SER A 279 9.44 5.38 -40.25
C SER A 279 10.11 6.65 -40.78
N GLY A 280 11.44 6.74 -40.73
CA GLY A 280 12.21 7.88 -41.25
C GLY A 280 12.50 7.82 -42.75
N SER A 281 12.10 6.72 -43.47
CA SER A 281 12.28 6.58 -44.91
C SER A 281 11.03 6.87 -45.74
N GLU A 282 9.95 7.33 -45.14
CA GLU A 282 8.68 7.71 -45.80
C GLU A 282 8.43 9.24 -45.85
N GLU A 283 9.45 10.11 -45.61
CA GLU A 283 9.36 11.56 -45.85
C GLU A 283 10.10 11.96 -47.14
#